data_1bb59df04e3a4b6e5fd5d906551a9f87
#
_entry.id   1bb59df04e3a4b6e5fd5d906551a9f87
#
_cell.length_a   1.000
_cell.length_b   1.000
_cell.length_c   1.000
_cell.angle_alpha   90.00
_cell.angle_beta   90.00
_cell.angle_gamma   90.00
#
_symmetry.space_group_name_H-M   'P 1'
#
loop_
_entity.id
_entity.type
_entity.pdbx_description
1 polymer ?
#
loop_
_entity_poly.entity_id
_entity_poly.type
_entity_poly.pdbx_seq_one_letter_code
_entity_poly.pdbx_strand_id
1 'polypeptide(L)'
;AKKILYFHNDPLSMNGSKLVSEREELLNKCSKIIFNSEWSKNRFLTKLNEIFVKSPKLIVIKQSADTQKVDLKKKKKIITFVGKLNRAKGYDIFGSSIIEILNDNKDWNAIVIGDEEREKLQFNHNRLNILGFKNHEDVIKIFKKTSISVVCSRWEEPFGRTSLESAS
;
A
#
# COMPACT_ATOMS: atom_id res chain seq x y z
N ALA A 1 15.54 4.78 29.15
CA ALA A 1 15.60 3.88 27.97
C ALA A 1 15.52 4.71 26.67
N LYS A 2 16.28 4.35 25.67
CA LYS A 2 16.19 5.00 24.32
C LYS A 2 14.88 4.61 23.67
N LYS A 3 14.06 5.61 23.24
CA LYS A 3 12.81 5.38 22.52
C LYS A 3 13.03 5.60 21.04
N ILE A 4 12.61 4.66 20.21
CA ILE A 4 12.60 4.75 18.75
C ILE A 4 11.17 4.61 18.28
N LEU A 5 10.71 5.53 17.44
CA LEU A 5 9.38 5.48 16.81
C LEU A 5 9.56 5.20 15.30
N TYR A 6 8.75 4.30 14.74
CA TYR A 6 8.72 4.04 13.32
C TYR A 6 7.33 4.28 12.74
N PHE A 7 7.22 5.24 11.82
CA PHE A 7 5.98 5.55 11.11
C PHE A 7 5.81 4.67 9.88
N HIS A 8 4.76 3.85 9.90
CA HIS A 8 4.30 3.06 8.75
C HIS A 8 3.16 3.72 7.99
N ASN A 9 2.39 4.58 8.65
CA ASN A 9 1.24 5.29 8.11
C ASN A 9 1.53 6.79 7.98
N ASP A 10 0.57 7.54 7.41
CA ASP A 10 0.64 9.00 7.37
C ASP A 10 0.65 9.58 8.80
N PRO A 11 1.71 10.27 9.21
CA PRO A 11 1.80 10.86 10.55
C PRO A 11 0.67 11.82 10.88
N LEU A 12 0.08 12.51 9.89
CA LEU A 12 -1.01 13.45 10.11
C LEU A 12 -2.38 12.78 10.24
N SER A 13 -2.49 11.48 9.95
CA SER A 13 -3.71 10.71 10.13
C SER A 13 -3.76 9.94 11.46
N MET A 14 -2.65 9.86 12.20
CA MET A 14 -2.53 9.05 13.41
C MET A 14 -2.78 9.88 14.67
N ASN A 15 -3.48 9.31 15.64
CA ASN A 15 -3.57 9.91 16.98
C ASN A 15 -2.19 9.97 17.63
N GLY A 16 -1.87 11.10 18.29
CA GLY A 16 -0.56 11.34 18.89
C GLY A 16 0.49 11.91 17.94
N SER A 17 0.11 12.25 16.70
CA SER A 17 0.99 12.93 15.75
C SER A 17 0.27 13.88 14.78
N LYS A 18 -1.05 14.03 14.90
CA LYS A 18 -1.84 14.96 14.06
C LYS A 18 -1.49 16.41 14.31
N LEU A 19 -1.40 16.79 15.59
CA LEU A 19 -1.14 18.17 15.99
C LEU A 19 0.36 18.47 15.94
N VAL A 20 0.69 19.73 15.73
CA VAL A 20 2.09 20.22 15.76
C VAL A 20 2.72 19.90 17.12
N SER A 21 2.03 20.24 18.21
CA SER A 21 2.48 20.01 19.59
C SER A 21 2.76 18.52 19.88
N GLU A 22 1.93 17.62 19.38
CA GLU A 22 2.15 16.16 19.54
C GLU A 22 3.46 15.72 18.85
N ARG A 23 3.74 16.25 17.65
CA ARG A 23 4.97 15.93 16.92
C ARG A 23 6.21 16.53 17.57
N GLU A 24 6.11 17.74 18.13
CA GLU A 24 7.18 18.36 18.95
C GLU A 24 7.46 17.52 20.21
N GLU A 25 6.42 17.02 20.84
CA GLU A 25 6.55 16.13 22.00
C GLU A 25 7.25 14.80 21.60
N LEU A 26 6.92 14.22 20.45
CA LEU A 26 7.60 13.04 19.92
C LEU A 26 9.08 13.31 19.65
N LEU A 27 9.41 14.47 19.08
CA LEU A 27 10.80 14.90 18.86
C LEU A 27 11.58 15.04 20.17
N ASN A 28 10.92 15.48 21.23
CA ASN A 28 11.55 15.60 22.55
C ASN A 28 11.73 14.21 23.22
N LYS A 29 10.72 13.35 23.14
CA LYS A 29 10.68 12.06 23.83
C LYS A 29 11.46 10.94 23.12
N CYS A 30 11.59 11.01 21.78
CA CYS A 30 12.23 9.96 21.00
C CYS A 30 13.71 10.26 20.75
N SER A 31 14.53 9.23 20.82
CA SER A 31 15.93 9.28 20.41
C SER A 31 16.07 9.28 18.87
N LYS A 32 15.20 8.57 18.19
CA LYS A 32 15.07 8.50 16.74
C LYS A 32 13.61 8.38 16.33
N ILE A 33 13.27 8.98 15.19
CA ILE A 33 12.00 8.82 14.52
C ILE A 33 12.30 8.37 13.10
N ILE A 34 11.81 7.19 12.74
CA ILE A 34 12.06 6.55 11.46
C ILE A 34 10.79 6.64 10.60
N PHE A 35 10.96 6.96 9.34
CA PHE A 35 9.89 7.03 8.35
C PHE A 35 10.16 6.02 7.24
N ASN A 36 9.09 5.43 6.71
CA ASN A 36 9.17 4.49 5.58
C ASN A 36 9.43 5.17 4.22
N SER A 37 9.28 6.51 4.13
CA SER A 37 9.50 7.29 2.91
C SER A 37 9.82 8.76 3.22
N GLU A 38 10.39 9.46 2.25
CA GLU A 38 10.54 10.92 2.32
C GLU A 38 9.19 11.63 2.40
N TRP A 39 8.17 11.08 1.72
CA TRP A 39 6.80 11.60 1.81
C TRP A 39 6.30 11.60 3.26
N SER A 40 6.40 10.46 3.97
CA SER A 40 6.02 10.36 5.39
C SER A 40 6.79 11.34 6.28
N LYS A 41 8.10 11.50 6.05
CA LYS A 41 8.92 12.47 6.76
C LYS A 41 8.44 13.90 6.50
N ASN A 42 8.19 14.27 5.25
CA ASN A 42 7.72 15.60 4.89
C ASN A 42 6.33 15.89 5.47
N ARG A 43 5.44 14.89 5.49
CA ARG A 43 4.13 14.98 6.18
C ARG A 43 4.31 15.25 7.67
N PHE A 44 5.20 14.55 8.35
CA PHE A 44 5.51 14.78 9.77
C PHE A 44 6.03 16.20 10.02
N LEU A 45 6.83 16.74 9.12
CA LEU A 45 7.43 18.08 9.24
C LEU A 45 6.44 19.22 8.91
N THR A 46 5.27 18.93 8.36
CA THR A 46 4.28 19.95 7.98
C THR A 46 3.97 20.89 9.15
N LYS A 47 4.17 22.19 8.96
CA LYS A 47 3.96 23.26 9.98
C LYS A 47 4.85 23.14 11.23
N LEU A 48 5.86 22.29 11.27
CA LEU A 48 6.90 22.31 12.30
C LEU A 48 7.90 23.42 12.02
N ASN A 49 8.53 23.94 13.08
CA ASN A 49 9.59 24.94 12.93
C ASN A 49 10.79 24.36 12.17
N GLU A 50 11.42 25.21 11.35
CA GLU A 50 12.56 24.82 10.50
C GLU A 50 13.73 24.19 11.27
N ILE A 51 13.91 24.54 12.55
CA ILE A 51 14.93 23.95 13.41
C ILE A 51 14.81 22.41 13.51
N PHE A 52 13.59 21.87 13.36
CA PHE A 52 13.35 20.44 13.41
C PHE A 52 13.64 19.73 12.08
N VAL A 53 13.60 20.44 10.96
CA VAL A 53 13.80 19.86 9.62
C VAL A 53 15.17 19.19 9.48
N LYS A 54 16.20 19.81 10.10
CA LYS A 54 17.60 19.31 10.09
C LYS A 54 17.92 18.40 11.28
N SER A 55 16.93 17.99 12.06
CA SER A 55 17.16 17.17 13.24
C SER A 55 17.79 15.82 12.88
N PRO A 56 18.93 15.44 13.47
CA PRO A 56 19.58 14.14 13.22
C PRO A 56 18.77 12.97 13.81
N LYS A 57 17.66 13.24 14.47
CA LYS A 57 16.73 12.22 14.96
C LYS A 57 15.81 11.68 13.87
N LEU A 58 15.61 12.42 12.77
CA LEU A 58 14.69 12.07 11.69
C LEU A 58 15.41 11.27 10.61
N ILE A 59 15.05 10.02 10.45
CA ILE A 59 15.71 9.09 9.53
C ILE A 59 14.66 8.50 8.59
N VAL A 60 14.98 8.39 7.30
CA VAL A 60 14.18 7.64 6.34
C VAL A 60 14.85 6.29 6.09
N ILE A 61 14.12 5.21 6.35
CA ILE A 61 14.50 3.84 6.01
C ILE A 61 13.38 3.28 5.13
N LYS A 62 13.65 3.27 3.82
CA LYS A 62 12.69 2.76 2.84
C LYS A 62 12.44 1.27 3.06
N GLN A 63 11.19 0.86 2.92
CA GLN A 63 10.85 -0.55 2.91
C GLN A 63 11.39 -1.22 1.65
N SER A 64 11.62 -2.52 1.73
CA SER A 64 12.06 -3.34 0.59
C SER A 64 11.10 -4.52 0.41
N ALA A 65 11.17 -5.12 -0.76
CA ALA A 65 10.60 -6.43 -1.05
C ALA A 65 11.71 -7.34 -1.55
N ASP A 66 11.59 -8.63 -1.28
CA ASP A 66 12.55 -9.61 -1.77
C ASP A 66 12.40 -9.76 -3.29
N THR A 67 13.52 -9.62 -3.99
CA THR A 67 13.53 -9.84 -5.45
C THR A 67 13.13 -11.26 -5.78
N GLN A 68 12.13 -11.40 -6.63
CA GLN A 68 11.59 -12.68 -7.05
C GLN A 68 12.18 -13.11 -8.39
N LYS A 69 12.69 -14.34 -8.47
CA LYS A 69 13.02 -14.92 -9.75
C LYS A 69 11.74 -15.30 -10.49
N VAL A 70 11.43 -14.59 -11.56
CA VAL A 70 10.21 -14.80 -12.35
C VAL A 70 10.58 -15.07 -13.81
N ASP A 71 10.06 -16.14 -14.35
CA ASP A 71 10.12 -16.41 -15.78
C ASP A 71 8.93 -15.69 -16.45
N LEU A 72 9.21 -14.65 -17.21
CA LEU A 72 8.19 -13.84 -17.88
C LEU A 72 7.34 -14.67 -18.86
N LYS A 73 7.89 -15.76 -19.44
CA LYS A 73 7.15 -16.67 -20.31
C LYS A 73 6.05 -17.45 -19.58
N LYS A 74 6.14 -17.55 -18.26
CA LYS A 74 5.14 -18.23 -17.42
C LYS A 74 4.06 -17.29 -16.89
N LYS A 75 4.15 -16.00 -17.18
CA LYS A 75 3.09 -15.04 -16.87
C LYS A 75 1.81 -15.40 -17.63
N LYS A 76 0.69 -15.33 -16.94
CA LYS A 76 -0.63 -15.60 -17.49
C LYS A 76 -1.37 -14.29 -17.77
N LYS A 77 -2.33 -14.30 -18.65
CA LYS A 77 -3.25 -13.17 -18.87
C LYS A 77 -4.17 -12.97 -17.65
N ILE A 78 -3.56 -12.51 -16.55
CA ILE A 78 -4.22 -12.26 -15.27
C ILE A 78 -3.99 -10.81 -14.88
N ILE A 79 -5.08 -10.13 -14.54
CA ILE A 79 -5.08 -8.80 -13.93
C ILE A 79 -5.38 -8.98 -12.44
N THR A 80 -4.56 -8.43 -11.57
CA THR A 80 -4.69 -8.65 -10.12
C THR A 80 -4.85 -7.33 -9.36
N PHE A 81 -5.78 -7.32 -8.42
CA PHE A 81 -5.94 -6.29 -7.39
C PHE A 81 -5.63 -6.91 -6.02
N VAL A 82 -4.78 -6.25 -5.23
CA VAL A 82 -4.45 -6.68 -3.86
C VAL A 82 -4.59 -5.50 -2.91
N GLY A 83 -5.46 -5.63 -1.93
CA GLY A 83 -5.69 -4.57 -0.93
C GLY A 83 -7.03 -4.70 -0.24
N LYS A 84 -7.35 -3.76 0.65
CA LYS A 84 -8.68 -3.68 1.25
C LYS A 84 -9.72 -3.41 0.17
N LEU A 85 -10.85 -4.12 0.24
CA LEU A 85 -11.91 -4.04 -0.78
C LEU A 85 -12.83 -2.83 -0.52
N ASN A 86 -12.24 -1.64 -0.45
CA ASN A 86 -12.93 -0.39 -0.15
C ASN A 86 -12.62 0.74 -1.15
N ARG A 87 -13.40 1.82 -1.06
CA ARG A 87 -13.25 2.99 -1.94
C ARG A 87 -11.92 3.71 -1.76
N ALA A 88 -11.35 3.73 -0.55
CA ALA A 88 -10.06 4.36 -0.31
C ALA A 88 -8.94 3.67 -1.11
N LYS A 89 -9.00 2.34 -1.26
CA LYS A 89 -8.08 1.57 -2.10
C LYS A 89 -8.49 1.51 -3.58
N GLY A 90 -9.59 2.16 -3.94
CA GLY A 90 -10.09 2.21 -5.32
C GLY A 90 -10.70 0.91 -5.82
N TYR A 91 -11.15 0.03 -4.92
CA TYR A 91 -11.75 -1.24 -5.32
C TYR A 91 -13.03 -1.06 -6.14
N ASP A 92 -13.77 0.02 -5.94
CA ASP A 92 -14.94 0.38 -6.75
C ASP A 92 -14.55 0.74 -8.19
N ILE A 93 -13.43 1.45 -8.38
CA ILE A 93 -12.89 1.76 -9.71
C ILE A 93 -12.43 0.46 -10.39
N PHE A 94 -11.62 -0.33 -9.68
CA PHE A 94 -11.15 -1.60 -10.20
C PHE A 94 -12.32 -2.51 -10.61
N GLY A 95 -13.30 -2.65 -9.73
CA GLY A 95 -14.43 -3.57 -9.93
C GLY A 95 -15.30 -3.21 -11.13
N SER A 96 -15.62 -1.93 -11.35
CA SER A 96 -16.36 -1.50 -12.53
C SER A 96 -15.54 -1.69 -13.81
N SER A 97 -14.30 -1.22 -13.83
CA SER A 97 -13.43 -1.30 -15.01
C SER A 97 -13.09 -2.74 -15.38
N ILE A 98 -12.86 -3.62 -14.41
CA ILE A 98 -12.46 -5.01 -14.70
C ILE A 98 -13.55 -5.81 -15.40
N ILE A 99 -14.82 -5.53 -15.11
CA ILE A 99 -15.95 -6.18 -15.77
C ILE A 99 -15.96 -5.86 -17.27
N GLU A 100 -15.79 -4.59 -17.61
CA GLU A 100 -15.70 -4.12 -19.01
C GLU A 100 -14.49 -4.75 -19.72
N ILE A 101 -13.31 -4.69 -19.10
CA ILE A 101 -12.08 -5.27 -19.65
C ILE A 101 -12.25 -6.77 -19.92
N LEU A 102 -12.84 -7.51 -19.00
CA LEU A 102 -13.07 -8.94 -19.18
C LEU A 102 -14.11 -9.22 -20.24
N ASN A 103 -15.11 -8.39 -20.43
CA ASN A 103 -16.10 -8.56 -21.50
C ASN A 103 -15.45 -8.41 -22.88
N ASP A 104 -14.53 -7.47 -23.04
CA ASP A 104 -13.85 -7.19 -24.30
C ASP A 104 -12.69 -8.17 -24.57
N ASN A 105 -12.06 -8.70 -23.52
CA ASN A 105 -10.87 -9.54 -23.60
C ASN A 105 -11.16 -10.95 -23.06
N LYS A 106 -11.65 -11.83 -23.94
CA LYS A 106 -12.17 -13.17 -23.56
C LYS A 106 -11.13 -14.14 -22.98
N ASP A 107 -9.86 -13.93 -23.22
CA ASP A 107 -8.75 -14.77 -22.75
C ASP A 107 -8.06 -14.24 -21.50
N TRP A 108 -8.54 -13.12 -20.93
CA TRP A 108 -8.07 -12.58 -19.68
C TRP A 108 -8.92 -13.04 -18.48
N ASN A 109 -8.27 -13.16 -17.34
CA ASN A 109 -8.89 -13.41 -16.05
C ASN A 109 -8.51 -12.31 -15.05
N ALA A 110 -9.28 -12.17 -13.99
CA ALA A 110 -8.94 -11.27 -12.90
C ALA A 110 -8.93 -11.99 -11.56
N ILE A 111 -8.03 -11.56 -10.68
CA ILE A 111 -7.93 -12.06 -9.31
C ILE A 111 -7.96 -10.86 -8.36
N VAL A 112 -8.79 -10.95 -7.34
CA VAL A 112 -8.89 -9.98 -6.25
C VAL A 112 -8.48 -10.67 -4.96
N ILE A 113 -7.57 -10.02 -4.21
CA ILE A 113 -7.10 -10.50 -2.91
C ILE A 113 -7.30 -9.40 -1.89
N GLY A 114 -7.97 -9.72 -0.81
CA GLY A 114 -8.28 -8.84 0.30
C GLY A 114 -9.69 -9.00 0.79
N ASP A 115 -10.03 -8.24 1.80
CA ASP A 115 -11.35 -8.18 2.41
C ASP A 115 -11.66 -6.76 2.91
N GLU A 116 -12.91 -6.51 3.25
CA GLU A 116 -13.35 -5.32 3.97
C GLU A 116 -14.78 -5.58 4.50
N GLU A 117 -14.91 -5.60 5.80
CA GLU A 117 -16.19 -5.89 6.45
C GLU A 117 -17.14 -4.68 6.46
N ARG A 118 -16.58 -3.45 6.44
CA ARG A 118 -17.33 -2.20 6.57
C ARG A 118 -17.93 -1.70 5.26
N GLU A 119 -17.35 -2.09 4.11
CA GLU A 119 -17.86 -1.75 2.79
C GLU A 119 -18.14 -3.02 1.99
N LYS A 120 -19.39 -3.22 1.59
CA LYS A 120 -19.83 -4.41 0.85
C LYS A 120 -19.92 -4.12 -0.64
N LEU A 121 -18.77 -3.80 -1.26
CA LEU A 121 -18.67 -3.65 -2.71
C LEU A 121 -18.65 -5.03 -3.37
N GLN A 122 -19.59 -5.30 -4.26
CA GLN A 122 -19.72 -6.60 -4.94
C GLN A 122 -19.64 -6.43 -6.44
N PHE A 123 -18.76 -7.22 -7.05
CA PHE A 123 -18.57 -7.28 -8.50
C PHE A 123 -18.53 -8.74 -8.92
N ASN A 124 -19.30 -9.11 -9.93
CA ASN A 124 -19.44 -10.48 -10.39
C ASN A 124 -19.11 -10.59 -11.89
N HIS A 125 -18.27 -11.52 -12.22
CA HIS A 125 -18.00 -11.95 -13.59
C HIS A 125 -17.45 -13.38 -13.55
N ASN A 126 -17.74 -14.21 -14.55
CA ASN A 126 -17.33 -15.63 -14.58
C ASN A 126 -15.80 -15.84 -14.60
N ARG A 127 -15.03 -14.83 -14.97
CA ARG A 127 -13.57 -14.82 -15.00
C ARG A 127 -12.94 -13.87 -13.97
N LEU A 128 -13.73 -13.38 -13.01
CA LEU A 128 -13.30 -12.61 -11.85
C LEU A 128 -13.33 -13.50 -10.60
N ASN A 129 -12.16 -13.76 -10.01
CA ASN A 129 -12.03 -14.60 -8.83
C ASN A 129 -11.68 -13.73 -7.61
N ILE A 130 -12.57 -13.65 -6.63
CA ILE A 130 -12.34 -12.95 -5.36
C ILE A 130 -11.93 -14.01 -4.33
N LEU A 131 -10.67 -13.95 -3.87
CA LEU A 131 -10.06 -14.98 -3.03
C LEU A 131 -10.12 -14.68 -1.53
N GLY A 132 -10.66 -13.52 -1.14
CA GLY A 132 -10.60 -13.05 0.24
C GLY A 132 -9.17 -12.75 0.69
N PHE A 133 -8.97 -12.65 2.01
CA PHE A 133 -7.63 -12.45 2.59
C PHE A 133 -6.70 -13.64 2.27
N LYS A 134 -5.45 -13.32 1.93
CA LYS A 134 -4.36 -14.30 1.74
C LYS A 134 -3.11 -13.86 2.51
N ASN A 135 -2.32 -14.82 2.96
CA ASN A 135 -1.02 -14.54 3.54
C ASN A 135 -0.04 -14.00 2.46
N HIS A 136 1.05 -13.40 2.92
CA HIS A 136 2.02 -12.76 2.04
C HIS A 136 2.63 -13.71 0.99
N GLU A 137 2.97 -14.94 1.38
CA GLU A 137 3.56 -15.93 0.47
C GLU A 137 2.63 -16.29 -0.69
N ASP A 138 1.33 -16.44 -0.41
CA ASP A 138 0.34 -16.76 -1.43
C ASP A 138 0.09 -15.58 -2.36
N VAL A 139 0.13 -14.34 -1.85
CA VAL A 139 0.09 -13.11 -2.67
C VAL A 139 1.26 -13.10 -3.65
N ILE A 140 2.48 -13.34 -3.19
CA ILE A 140 3.68 -13.40 -4.04
C ILE A 140 3.57 -14.51 -5.10
N LYS A 141 3.08 -15.71 -4.74
CA LYS A 141 2.84 -16.79 -5.72
C LYS A 141 1.86 -16.38 -6.82
N ILE A 142 0.86 -15.56 -6.49
CA ILE A 142 -0.10 -15.04 -7.46
C ILE A 142 0.56 -13.96 -8.34
N PHE A 143 1.31 -13.03 -7.77
CA PHE A 143 2.04 -12.01 -8.52
C PHE A 143 3.02 -12.62 -9.54
N LYS A 144 3.69 -13.73 -9.20
CA LYS A 144 4.56 -14.46 -10.14
C LYS A 144 3.83 -14.91 -11.42
N LYS A 145 2.53 -15.14 -11.38
CA LYS A 145 1.70 -15.56 -12.52
C LYS A 145 0.95 -14.40 -13.15
N THR A 146 0.86 -13.27 -12.48
CA THR A 146 0.10 -12.07 -12.90
C THR A 146 0.86 -11.29 -13.97
N SER A 147 0.17 -10.89 -15.04
CA SER A 147 0.75 -10.00 -16.06
C SER A 147 0.55 -8.52 -15.71
N ILE A 148 -0.57 -8.15 -15.10
CA ILE A 148 -0.90 -6.77 -14.76
C ILE A 148 -1.34 -6.70 -13.30
N SER A 149 -0.63 -5.95 -12.48
CA SER A 149 -1.08 -5.58 -11.13
C SER A 149 -1.64 -4.17 -11.14
N VAL A 150 -2.85 -3.99 -10.59
CA VAL A 150 -3.53 -2.70 -10.56
C VAL A 150 -3.53 -2.13 -9.16
N VAL A 151 -3.06 -0.89 -9.04
CA VAL A 151 -3.09 -0.11 -7.81
C VAL A 151 -3.79 1.21 -8.13
N CYS A 152 -5.05 1.33 -7.74
CA CYS A 152 -5.91 2.49 -8.02
C CYS A 152 -6.33 3.22 -6.75
N SER A 153 -5.49 3.18 -5.72
CA SER A 153 -5.73 3.81 -4.42
C SER A 153 -6.00 5.31 -4.57
N ARG A 154 -7.09 5.79 -3.96
CA ARG A 154 -7.34 7.23 -3.77
C ARG A 154 -6.63 7.75 -2.53
N TRP A 155 -6.21 6.84 -1.68
CA TRP A 155 -5.43 7.13 -0.50
C TRP A 155 -3.97 7.38 -0.90
N GLU A 156 -3.39 8.46 -0.40
CA GLU A 156 -1.95 8.70 -0.53
C GLU A 156 -1.19 7.64 0.29
N GLU A 157 -0.63 6.67 -0.42
CA GLU A 157 0.12 5.57 0.20
C GLU A 157 1.45 6.09 0.75
N PRO A 158 1.72 5.98 2.04
CA PRO A 158 3.00 6.42 2.61
C PRO A 158 4.22 5.75 1.98
N PHE A 159 4.05 4.52 1.45
CA PHE A 159 5.09 3.81 0.74
C PHE A 159 4.61 3.00 -0.47
N GLY A 160 3.43 2.36 -0.38
CA GLY A 160 2.87 1.55 -1.48
C GLY A 160 3.48 0.16 -1.60
N ARG A 161 3.46 -0.63 -0.52
CA ARG A 161 4.03 -1.99 -0.50
C ARG A 161 3.52 -2.90 -1.61
N THR A 162 2.23 -2.86 -1.92
CA THR A 162 1.63 -3.70 -2.97
C THR A 162 2.26 -3.43 -4.34
N SER A 163 2.52 -2.16 -4.68
CA SER A 163 3.22 -1.78 -5.91
C SER A 163 4.64 -2.34 -5.94
N LEU A 164 5.37 -2.21 -4.84
CA LEU A 164 6.73 -2.72 -4.73
C LEU A 164 6.78 -4.24 -4.86
N GLU A 165 5.93 -4.95 -4.13
CA GLU A 165 5.87 -6.42 -4.13
C GLU A 165 5.45 -7.01 -5.49
N SER A 166 4.57 -6.30 -6.21
CA SER A 166 4.15 -6.75 -7.54
C SER A 166 5.20 -6.50 -8.62
N ALA A 167 6.13 -5.56 -8.38
CA ALA A 167 7.21 -5.20 -9.30
C ALA A 167 8.54 -5.92 -8.98
N SER A 168 8.65 -6.59 -7.84
CA SER A 168 9.84 -7.31 -7.42
C SER A 168 9.88 -8.74 -8.01
#